data_fc30df212fb3e9854cd045fbc101e210
#
_entry.id   fc30df212fb3e9854cd045fbc101e210
#
_cell.length_a   1.000
_cell.length_b   1.000
_cell.length_c   1.000
_cell.angle_alpha   90.00
_cell.angle_beta   90.00
_cell.angle_gamma   90.00
#
_symmetry.space_group_name_H-M   'P 1'
#
loop_
_entity.id
_entity.type
_entity.pdbx_description
1 polymer ?
#
loop_
_entity_poly.entity_id
_entity_poly.type
_entity_poly.pdbx_seq_one_letter_code
_entity_poly.pdbx_strand_id
1 'polypeptide(L)'
;MLPPPTPMRELREDVHRLGEALKARVDDVLDRTVERARGLRIDAALQDGAERNSRTSTIALARWLAGESPEAAREASAETWLFYGELAAQRTASLNKVIMHCLCWRDAVAEVLQQSAAQLDVSSGALSQALDMLQLGLEFGFIQVSKAFDSERERTDEELAFMSTHDALTGLPNGTLILDRAEQLLVHARRNNTPVVALFIGLDGFKRVNETLSHGAGDELLRAVAERLDDVVRDTDTLGRVGGDEFVVIAGELSPEEGPERIAERLQEALREPFILAGAHEAHLTLTASIGIATAPRSSAEELLRDADIAMYQAKWDGKNRYVVFESGMQDAVNDRIELDADLRDAVRNHEFFLVYQPTFNLRDMSPTGVEALLRWRHPTRGVVAPGEFIPLLETTALIIAVGKWVLQEACRQGAKWRAAGHPIGMAVNVSGSQLDSDAFVTDVRDALAASGLEPSALTLEITETTLMGNIEDTARRLTAIRELGARIAIDDFGTGYSSLAHLQRFPVDALKIDRSFVSRLTEEVEGETLVHTLVQLGKALSIETLAEGIEQQQELSMLQDEQCDSGQGFLYARPLDVVAAEAFLQAWARRAASA
;
A
#
# COMPACT_ATOMS: atom_id res chain seq x y z
N MET A 1 -42.68 -61.31 31.92
CA MET A 1 -41.28 -61.72 31.80
C MET A 1 -40.96 -62.56 33.02
N LEU A 2 -40.57 -63.84 32.83
CA LEU A 2 -40.04 -64.67 33.91
C LEU A 2 -38.72 -64.09 34.40
N PRO A 3 -38.43 -64.09 35.72
CA PRO A 3 -37.14 -63.63 36.21
C PRO A 3 -36.01 -64.46 35.58
N PRO A 4 -34.88 -63.87 35.24
CA PRO A 4 -33.75 -64.61 34.66
C PRO A 4 -33.31 -65.70 35.64
N PRO A 5 -32.77 -66.83 35.13
CA PRO A 5 -32.26 -67.89 35.99
C PRO A 5 -31.20 -67.38 36.96
N THR A 6 -31.16 -67.98 38.17
CA THR A 6 -30.32 -67.53 39.31
C THR A 6 -28.87 -67.19 38.93
N PRO A 7 -28.14 -67.96 38.12
CA PRO A 7 -26.76 -67.60 37.72
C PRO A 7 -26.63 -66.32 36.90
N MET A 8 -27.62 -65.97 36.09
CA MET A 8 -27.60 -64.70 35.31
C MET A 8 -27.89 -63.45 36.17
N ARG A 9 -28.63 -63.60 37.25
CA ARG A 9 -28.94 -62.56 38.19
C ARG A 9 -27.71 -62.23 39.04
N GLU A 10 -27.04 -63.24 39.55
CA GLU A 10 -25.77 -63.09 40.29
C GLU A 10 -24.67 -62.47 39.42
N LEU A 11 -24.55 -62.92 38.20
CA LEU A 11 -23.56 -62.31 37.25
C LEU A 11 -23.81 -60.81 37.04
N ARG A 12 -25.05 -60.37 36.83
CA ARG A 12 -25.38 -58.95 36.70
C ARG A 12 -25.11 -58.14 37.96
N GLU A 13 -25.37 -58.71 39.12
CA GLU A 13 -25.16 -58.08 40.43
C GLU A 13 -23.65 -57.92 40.69
N ASP A 14 -22.83 -58.90 40.34
CA ASP A 14 -21.40 -58.88 40.43
C ASP A 14 -20.79 -57.82 39.47
N VAL A 15 -21.26 -57.70 38.21
CA VAL A 15 -20.84 -56.69 37.25
C VAL A 15 -21.22 -55.30 37.75
N HIS A 16 -22.42 -55.13 38.32
CA HIS A 16 -22.85 -53.87 38.94
C HIS A 16 -21.94 -53.45 40.10
N ARG A 17 -21.57 -54.37 40.98
CA ARG A 17 -20.64 -54.16 42.10
C ARG A 17 -19.26 -53.73 41.61
N LEU A 18 -18.77 -54.31 40.53
CA LEU A 18 -17.51 -53.87 39.86
C LEU A 18 -17.62 -52.44 39.33
N GLY A 19 -18.78 -52.04 38.74
CA GLY A 19 -19.02 -50.68 38.29
C GLY A 19 -18.96 -49.65 39.43
N GLU A 20 -19.63 -49.90 40.54
CA GLU A 20 -19.58 -49.05 41.73
C GLU A 20 -18.17 -48.97 42.35
N ALA A 21 -17.43 -50.10 42.37
CA ALA A 21 -16.06 -50.13 42.85
C ALA A 21 -15.12 -49.32 41.92
N LEU A 22 -15.29 -49.43 40.59
CA LEU A 22 -14.50 -48.62 39.65
C LEU A 22 -14.77 -47.13 39.79
N LYS A 23 -16.06 -46.77 39.96
CA LYS A 23 -16.46 -45.36 40.20
C LYS A 23 -15.83 -44.77 41.44
N ALA A 24 -15.73 -45.53 42.54
CA ALA A 24 -15.08 -45.09 43.77
C ALA A 24 -13.55 -44.97 43.66
N ARG A 25 -12.93 -45.55 42.62
CA ARG A 25 -11.49 -45.60 42.41
C ARG A 25 -11.02 -44.87 41.15
N VAL A 26 -11.76 -43.87 40.71
CA VAL A 26 -11.40 -43.10 39.48
C VAL A 26 -10.02 -42.44 39.62
N ASP A 27 -9.71 -41.86 40.78
CA ASP A 27 -8.42 -41.20 41.01
C ASP A 27 -7.25 -42.23 41.04
N ASP A 28 -7.45 -43.44 41.55
CA ASP A 28 -6.48 -44.54 41.49
C ASP A 28 -6.19 -44.95 40.02
N VAL A 29 -7.23 -44.99 39.17
CA VAL A 29 -7.03 -45.21 37.72
C VAL A 29 -6.21 -44.11 37.09
N LEU A 30 -6.48 -42.83 37.44
CA LEU A 30 -5.74 -41.70 36.87
C LEU A 30 -4.26 -41.73 37.28
N ASP A 31 -3.96 -41.91 38.58
CA ASP A 31 -2.61 -42.00 39.09
C ASP A 31 -1.79 -43.11 38.34
N ARG A 32 -2.38 -44.31 38.20
CA ARG A 32 -1.77 -45.40 37.46
C ARG A 32 -1.59 -45.11 35.99
N THR A 33 -2.56 -44.44 35.36
CA THR A 33 -2.46 -44.01 33.96
C THR A 33 -1.30 -43.05 33.76
N VAL A 34 -1.19 -42.01 34.60
CA VAL A 34 -0.09 -41.02 34.57
C VAL A 34 1.26 -41.69 34.80
N GLU A 35 1.35 -42.61 35.78
CA GLU A 35 2.59 -43.35 36.06
C GLU A 35 3.06 -44.16 34.85
N ARG A 36 2.14 -44.90 34.20
CA ARG A 36 2.42 -45.71 32.99
C ARG A 36 2.80 -44.84 31.79
N ALA A 37 2.17 -43.65 31.67
CA ALA A 37 2.39 -42.70 30.56
C ALA A 37 3.64 -41.82 30.71
N ARG A 38 4.34 -41.84 31.84
CA ARG A 38 5.54 -40.98 32.11
C ARG A 38 6.61 -40.99 31.00
N GLY A 39 6.73 -42.11 30.29
CA GLY A 39 7.68 -42.27 29.20
C GLY A 39 7.26 -41.65 27.85
N LEU A 40 5.99 -41.25 27.68
CA LEU A 40 5.46 -40.80 26.40
C LEU A 40 5.89 -39.39 25.99
N ARG A 41 6.42 -38.55 26.93
CA ARG A 41 6.86 -37.17 26.71
C ARG A 41 5.85 -36.35 25.90
N ILE A 42 4.64 -36.21 26.41
CA ILE A 42 3.60 -35.32 25.91
C ILE A 42 3.70 -33.96 26.62
N ASP A 43 3.26 -32.86 25.96
CA ASP A 43 3.25 -31.53 26.59
C ASP A 43 2.15 -31.42 27.68
N ALA A 44 2.22 -30.38 28.48
CA ALA A 44 1.32 -30.18 29.62
C ALA A 44 -0.15 -30.08 29.19
N ALA A 45 -0.47 -29.40 28.10
CA ALA A 45 -1.84 -29.23 27.65
C ALA A 45 -2.43 -30.57 27.14
N LEU A 46 -1.62 -31.34 26.42
CA LEU A 46 -2.02 -32.67 25.97
C LEU A 46 -2.15 -33.64 27.15
N GLN A 47 -1.35 -33.47 28.20
CA GLN A 47 -1.45 -34.24 29.44
C GLN A 47 -2.75 -33.96 30.18
N ASP A 48 -3.15 -32.67 30.29
CA ASP A 48 -4.44 -32.27 30.90
C ASP A 48 -5.62 -32.83 30.12
N GLY A 49 -5.56 -32.75 28.78
CA GLY A 49 -6.59 -33.35 27.89
C GLY A 49 -6.69 -34.84 28.07
N ALA A 50 -5.56 -35.54 28.16
CA ALA A 50 -5.45 -36.97 28.38
C ALA A 50 -6.05 -37.39 29.73
N GLU A 51 -5.74 -36.67 30.80
CA GLU A 51 -6.26 -36.91 32.15
C GLU A 51 -7.78 -36.68 32.19
N ARG A 52 -8.29 -35.58 31.61
CA ARG A 52 -9.71 -35.29 31.48
C ARG A 52 -10.44 -36.42 30.74
N ASN A 53 -9.88 -36.87 29.59
CA ASN A 53 -10.44 -38.00 28.83
C ASN A 53 -10.44 -39.29 29.62
N SER A 54 -9.36 -39.66 30.30
CA SER A 54 -9.25 -40.86 31.14
C SER A 54 -10.27 -40.84 32.28
N ARG A 55 -10.44 -39.68 32.96
CA ARG A 55 -11.45 -39.53 34.03
C ARG A 55 -12.86 -39.74 33.52
N THR A 56 -13.25 -39.06 32.45
CA THR A 56 -14.60 -39.13 31.89
C THR A 56 -14.91 -40.56 31.36
N SER A 57 -13.94 -41.16 30.67
CA SER A 57 -14.09 -42.52 30.13
C SER A 57 -14.18 -43.57 31.24
N THR A 58 -13.44 -43.40 32.34
CA THR A 58 -13.57 -44.30 33.52
C THR A 58 -14.94 -44.20 34.18
N ILE A 59 -15.47 -42.98 34.33
CA ILE A 59 -16.82 -42.77 34.88
C ILE A 59 -17.89 -43.33 33.96
N ALA A 60 -17.78 -43.14 32.65
CA ALA A 60 -18.71 -43.66 31.66
C ALA A 60 -18.73 -45.20 31.66
N LEU A 61 -17.57 -45.84 31.71
CA LEU A 61 -17.45 -47.29 31.83
C LEU A 61 -18.04 -47.79 33.17
N ALA A 62 -17.75 -47.12 34.28
CA ALA A 62 -18.29 -47.50 35.58
C ALA A 62 -19.83 -47.46 35.60
N ARG A 63 -20.47 -46.46 35.01
CA ARG A 63 -21.91 -46.35 34.84
C ARG A 63 -22.47 -47.46 33.95
N TRP A 64 -21.79 -47.78 32.86
CA TRP A 64 -22.17 -48.88 31.98
C TRP A 64 -22.14 -50.23 32.71
N LEU A 65 -21.07 -50.48 33.48
CA LEU A 65 -20.97 -51.67 34.34
C LEU A 65 -22.09 -51.70 35.41
N ALA A 66 -22.48 -50.52 35.93
CA ALA A 66 -23.57 -50.41 36.90
C ALA A 66 -24.98 -50.51 36.28
N GLY A 67 -25.11 -50.76 34.98
CA GLY A 67 -26.37 -51.08 34.30
C GLY A 67 -26.96 -50.00 33.43
N GLU A 68 -26.24 -48.88 33.19
CA GLU A 68 -26.62 -47.91 32.14
C GLU A 68 -26.48 -48.54 30.75
N SER A 69 -27.16 -47.98 29.74
CA SER A 69 -27.05 -48.48 28.37
C SER A 69 -25.67 -48.21 27.76
N PRO A 70 -25.19 -49.03 26.82
CA PRO A 70 -23.95 -48.77 26.08
C PRO A 70 -23.96 -47.43 25.34
N GLU A 71 -25.14 -47.05 24.83
CA GLU A 71 -25.34 -45.78 24.11
C GLU A 71 -25.12 -44.58 25.03
N ALA A 72 -25.69 -44.59 26.24
CA ALA A 72 -25.52 -43.54 27.23
C ALA A 72 -24.05 -43.40 27.68
N ALA A 73 -23.33 -44.51 27.84
CA ALA A 73 -21.92 -44.50 28.19
C ALA A 73 -21.04 -43.93 27.06
N ARG A 74 -21.36 -44.27 25.82
CA ARG A 74 -20.67 -43.73 24.65
C ARG A 74 -20.89 -42.23 24.50
N GLU A 75 -22.15 -41.79 24.61
CA GLU A 75 -22.52 -40.37 24.55
C GLU A 75 -21.81 -39.55 25.64
N ALA A 76 -21.76 -40.04 26.86
CA ALA A 76 -21.11 -39.40 27.99
C ALA A 76 -19.58 -39.21 27.82
N SER A 77 -18.92 -40.04 27.01
CA SER A 77 -17.47 -39.95 26.79
C SER A 77 -17.09 -39.41 25.40
N ALA A 78 -18.01 -39.35 24.44
CA ALA A 78 -17.72 -39.05 23.04
C ALA A 78 -17.02 -37.68 22.87
N GLU A 79 -17.52 -36.64 23.53
CA GLU A 79 -16.99 -35.28 23.43
C GLU A 79 -15.53 -35.22 23.91
N THR A 80 -15.18 -35.92 24.98
CA THR A 80 -13.81 -35.90 25.49
C THR A 80 -12.83 -36.67 24.62
N TRP A 81 -13.29 -37.76 23.99
CA TRP A 81 -12.48 -38.49 23.01
C TRP A 81 -12.21 -37.67 21.76
N LEU A 82 -13.22 -36.96 21.22
CA LEU A 82 -13.08 -36.05 20.09
C LEU A 82 -12.11 -34.90 20.44
N PHE A 83 -12.36 -34.20 21.55
CA PHE A 83 -11.50 -33.12 22.01
C PHE A 83 -10.04 -33.57 22.19
N TYR A 84 -9.81 -34.78 22.71
CA TYR A 84 -8.45 -35.31 22.89
C TYR A 84 -7.75 -35.57 21.54
N GLY A 85 -8.50 -36.02 20.53
CA GLY A 85 -8.02 -36.24 19.18
C GLY A 85 -7.64 -34.90 18.50
N GLU A 86 -8.50 -33.89 18.56
CA GLU A 86 -8.28 -32.56 18.02
C GLU A 86 -7.06 -31.88 18.68
N LEU A 87 -7.02 -31.92 20.01
CA LEU A 87 -5.91 -31.33 20.77
C LEU A 87 -4.56 -31.98 20.41
N ALA A 88 -4.57 -33.29 20.19
CA ALA A 88 -3.37 -34.03 19.79
C ALA A 88 -2.89 -33.62 18.39
N ALA A 89 -3.77 -33.39 17.44
CA ALA A 89 -3.45 -32.93 16.10
C ALA A 89 -2.88 -31.50 16.15
N GLN A 90 -3.55 -30.59 16.85
CA GLN A 90 -3.10 -29.18 17.02
C GLN A 90 -1.72 -29.05 17.65
N ARG A 91 -1.36 -29.99 18.56
CA ARG A 91 -0.06 -29.99 19.23
C ARG A 91 1.02 -30.78 18.48
N THR A 92 0.76 -31.14 17.23
CA THR A 92 1.68 -31.93 16.41
C THR A 92 2.15 -33.23 17.06
N ALA A 93 1.34 -33.77 17.98
CA ALA A 93 1.63 -35.03 18.62
C ALA A 93 1.46 -36.18 17.60
N SER A 94 2.31 -37.19 17.67
CA SER A 94 2.07 -38.37 16.84
C SER A 94 0.85 -39.14 17.37
N LEU A 95 -0.05 -39.56 16.47
CA LEU A 95 -1.22 -40.40 16.81
C LEU A 95 -0.81 -41.62 17.64
N ASN A 96 0.38 -42.16 17.40
CA ASN A 96 0.94 -43.28 18.18
C ASN A 96 1.07 -42.97 19.68
N LYS A 97 1.50 -41.74 20.06
CA LYS A 97 1.58 -41.35 21.48
C LYS A 97 0.20 -41.28 22.12
N VAL A 98 -0.79 -40.79 21.39
CA VAL A 98 -2.19 -40.73 21.84
C VAL A 98 -2.75 -42.13 22.07
N ILE A 99 -2.54 -43.03 21.12
CA ILE A 99 -2.95 -44.46 21.24
C ILE A 99 -2.25 -45.13 22.42
N MET A 100 -0.94 -44.90 22.58
CA MET A 100 -0.19 -45.46 23.71
C MET A 100 -0.74 -44.96 25.06
N HIS A 101 -1.11 -43.66 25.15
CA HIS A 101 -1.75 -43.16 26.37
C HIS A 101 -3.09 -43.82 26.65
N CYS A 102 -3.94 -44.03 25.64
CA CYS A 102 -5.23 -44.74 25.77
C CYS A 102 -5.03 -46.19 26.20
N LEU A 103 -3.96 -46.86 25.74
CA LEU A 103 -3.59 -48.19 26.19
C LEU A 103 -3.12 -48.18 27.65
N CYS A 104 -2.37 -47.17 28.10
CA CYS A 104 -2.00 -46.99 29.51
C CYS A 104 -3.26 -46.86 30.39
N TRP A 105 -4.26 -46.09 29.96
CA TRP A 105 -5.54 -45.97 30.62
C TRP A 105 -6.27 -47.32 30.70
N ARG A 106 -6.39 -48.06 29.58
CA ARG A 106 -6.99 -49.42 29.56
C ARG A 106 -6.34 -50.33 30.60
N ASP A 107 -5.01 -50.37 30.62
CA ASP A 107 -4.26 -51.28 31.51
C ASP A 107 -4.44 -50.86 32.99
N ALA A 108 -4.53 -49.56 33.28
CA ALA A 108 -4.84 -49.07 34.61
C ALA A 108 -6.24 -49.45 35.06
N VAL A 109 -7.24 -49.29 34.20
CA VAL A 109 -8.63 -49.71 34.47
C VAL A 109 -8.70 -51.21 34.69
N ALA A 110 -8.08 -52.02 33.82
CA ALA A 110 -8.09 -53.47 33.93
C ALA A 110 -7.49 -53.95 35.26
N GLU A 111 -6.39 -53.34 35.71
CA GLU A 111 -5.76 -53.66 36.99
C GLU A 111 -6.66 -53.29 38.17
N VAL A 112 -7.33 -52.13 38.15
CA VAL A 112 -8.27 -51.72 39.19
C VAL A 112 -9.48 -52.63 39.23
N LEU A 113 -10.03 -53.09 38.09
CA LEU A 113 -11.11 -54.06 38.01
C LEU A 113 -10.70 -55.44 38.57
N GLN A 114 -9.48 -55.92 38.24
CA GLN A 114 -8.96 -57.19 38.78
C GLN A 114 -8.81 -57.16 40.31
N GLN A 115 -8.23 -56.04 40.83
CA GLN A 115 -8.09 -55.86 42.27
C GLN A 115 -9.47 -55.79 42.99
N SER A 116 -10.41 -55.05 42.38
CA SER A 116 -11.76 -54.94 42.94
C SER A 116 -12.52 -56.28 42.90
N ALA A 117 -12.31 -57.05 41.83
CA ALA A 117 -12.90 -58.40 41.71
C ALA A 117 -12.42 -59.35 42.83
N ALA A 118 -11.12 -59.32 43.13
CA ALA A 118 -10.55 -60.10 44.22
C ALA A 118 -11.03 -59.64 45.60
N GLN A 119 -11.21 -58.33 45.85
CA GLN A 119 -11.68 -57.77 47.11
C GLN A 119 -13.17 -58.02 47.35
N LEU A 120 -13.97 -58.01 46.31
CA LEU A 120 -15.43 -58.19 46.36
C LEU A 120 -15.90 -59.65 46.24
N ASP A 121 -14.95 -60.54 46.00
CA ASP A 121 -15.18 -61.98 45.76
C ASP A 121 -16.27 -62.26 44.68
N VAL A 122 -16.12 -61.55 43.53
CA VAL A 122 -17.04 -61.66 42.41
C VAL A 122 -16.64 -62.84 41.48
N SER A 123 -17.58 -63.32 40.71
CA SER A 123 -17.37 -64.45 39.79
C SER A 123 -16.37 -64.09 38.67
N SER A 124 -15.59 -65.06 38.22
CA SER A 124 -14.66 -64.89 37.08
C SER A 124 -15.38 -64.47 35.80
N GLY A 125 -16.62 -64.85 35.62
CA GLY A 125 -17.50 -64.47 34.53
C GLY A 125 -17.82 -62.96 34.55
N ALA A 126 -18.04 -62.37 35.75
CA ALA A 126 -18.31 -60.94 35.91
C ALA A 126 -17.09 -60.11 35.56
N LEU A 127 -15.90 -60.55 36.00
CA LEU A 127 -14.65 -59.87 35.62
C LEU A 127 -14.40 -59.93 34.10
N SER A 128 -14.60 -61.10 33.48
CA SER A 128 -14.48 -61.26 32.03
C SER A 128 -15.39 -60.29 31.29
N GLN A 129 -16.69 -60.24 31.68
CA GLN A 129 -17.65 -59.29 31.07
C GLN A 129 -17.23 -57.83 31.27
N ALA A 130 -16.73 -57.47 32.43
CA ALA A 130 -16.25 -56.11 32.68
C ALA A 130 -15.05 -55.74 31.79
N LEU A 131 -14.11 -56.66 31.55
CA LEU A 131 -12.98 -56.47 30.65
C LEU A 131 -13.42 -56.40 29.18
N ASP A 132 -14.42 -57.17 28.75
CA ASP A 132 -14.99 -57.07 27.41
C ASP A 132 -15.65 -55.69 27.18
N MET A 133 -16.37 -55.16 28.19
CA MET A 133 -16.97 -53.83 28.12
C MET A 133 -15.90 -52.71 28.07
N LEU A 134 -14.80 -52.86 28.82
CA LEU A 134 -13.64 -51.96 28.73
C LEU A 134 -13.04 -51.95 27.30
N GLN A 135 -12.87 -53.12 26.71
CA GLN A 135 -12.36 -53.27 25.35
C GLN A 135 -13.27 -52.57 24.33
N LEU A 136 -14.58 -52.78 24.40
CA LEU A 136 -15.55 -52.09 23.52
C LEU A 136 -15.56 -50.59 23.73
N GLY A 137 -15.38 -50.09 24.96
CA GLY A 137 -15.25 -48.66 25.26
C GLY A 137 -13.98 -48.07 24.65
N LEU A 138 -12.86 -48.78 24.71
CA LEU A 138 -11.59 -48.36 24.12
C LEU A 138 -11.68 -48.33 22.59
N GLU A 139 -12.28 -49.34 21.94
CA GLU A 139 -12.48 -49.37 20.49
C GLU A 139 -13.31 -48.16 20.02
N PHE A 140 -14.39 -47.86 20.74
CA PHE A 140 -15.18 -46.65 20.48
C PHE A 140 -14.31 -45.40 20.60
N GLY A 141 -13.53 -45.25 21.68
CA GLY A 141 -12.63 -44.14 21.90
C GLY A 141 -11.60 -43.96 20.80
N PHE A 142 -10.98 -45.04 20.34
CA PHE A 142 -10.03 -45.00 19.24
C PHE A 142 -10.63 -44.47 17.94
N ILE A 143 -11.87 -44.90 17.62
CA ILE A 143 -12.57 -44.43 16.44
C ILE A 143 -12.81 -42.91 16.53
N GLN A 144 -13.22 -42.39 17.70
CA GLN A 144 -13.46 -40.95 17.87
C GLN A 144 -12.16 -40.16 17.80
N VAL A 145 -11.13 -40.57 18.51
CA VAL A 145 -9.82 -39.94 18.51
C VAL A 145 -9.22 -39.89 17.11
N SER A 146 -9.21 -41.01 16.39
CA SER A 146 -8.67 -41.08 15.03
C SER A 146 -9.40 -40.14 14.08
N LYS A 147 -10.75 -40.17 14.09
CA LYS A 147 -11.54 -39.26 13.25
C LYS A 147 -11.25 -37.79 13.52
N ALA A 148 -11.24 -37.40 14.79
CA ALA A 148 -10.97 -36.01 15.16
C ALA A 148 -9.55 -35.59 14.81
N PHE A 149 -8.58 -36.48 15.02
CA PHE A 149 -7.16 -36.23 14.69
C PHE A 149 -6.99 -36.06 13.18
N ASP A 150 -7.56 -36.92 12.36
CA ASP A 150 -7.43 -36.87 10.90
C ASP A 150 -8.14 -35.63 10.34
N SER A 151 -9.39 -35.34 10.81
CA SER A 151 -10.12 -34.15 10.38
C SER A 151 -9.40 -32.85 10.70
N GLU A 152 -8.82 -32.71 11.90
CA GLU A 152 -8.09 -31.51 12.30
C GLU A 152 -6.79 -31.35 11.49
N ARG A 153 -6.13 -32.46 11.20
CA ARG A 153 -4.93 -32.45 10.37
C ARG A 153 -5.24 -32.09 8.93
N GLU A 154 -6.27 -32.66 8.33
CA GLU A 154 -6.74 -32.31 6.98
C GLU A 154 -7.07 -30.82 6.90
N ARG A 155 -7.80 -30.26 7.88
CA ARG A 155 -8.11 -28.83 7.95
C ARG A 155 -6.86 -27.98 8.02
N THR A 156 -5.89 -28.35 8.85
CA THR A 156 -4.62 -27.62 8.98
C THR A 156 -3.81 -27.69 7.68
N ASP A 157 -3.76 -28.86 7.04
CA ASP A 157 -3.05 -29.05 5.77
C ASP A 157 -3.73 -28.24 4.63
N GLU A 158 -5.08 -28.17 4.59
CA GLU A 158 -5.83 -27.33 3.65
C GLU A 158 -5.59 -25.83 3.90
N GLU A 159 -5.61 -25.38 5.15
CA GLU A 159 -5.30 -23.99 5.52
C GLU A 159 -3.87 -23.60 5.11
N LEU A 160 -2.89 -24.47 5.36
CA LEU A 160 -1.50 -24.25 4.95
C LEU A 160 -1.35 -24.23 3.42
N ALA A 161 -2.03 -25.13 2.72
CA ALA A 161 -2.05 -25.16 1.26
C ALA A 161 -2.67 -23.88 0.69
N PHE A 162 -3.78 -23.40 1.26
CA PHE A 162 -4.40 -22.14 0.89
C PHE A 162 -3.48 -20.95 1.14
N MET A 163 -2.89 -20.83 2.33
CA MET A 163 -1.95 -19.76 2.68
C MET A 163 -0.69 -19.77 1.80
N SER A 164 -0.28 -20.93 1.27
CA SER A 164 0.88 -21.00 0.36
C SER A 164 0.63 -20.37 -1.00
N THR A 165 -0.63 -20.22 -1.40
CA THR A 165 -1.06 -19.75 -2.73
C THR A 165 -1.92 -18.49 -2.70
N HIS A 166 -2.40 -18.05 -1.52
CA HIS A 166 -3.28 -16.90 -1.37
C HIS A 166 -2.73 -15.89 -0.34
N ASP A 167 -3.11 -14.64 -0.50
CA ASP A 167 -2.79 -13.56 0.45
C ASP A 167 -3.71 -13.63 1.67
N ALA A 168 -3.14 -13.70 2.86
CA ALA A 168 -3.90 -13.90 4.10
C ALA A 168 -4.83 -12.72 4.47
N LEU A 169 -4.57 -11.51 3.96
CA LEU A 169 -5.37 -10.32 4.26
C LEU A 169 -6.61 -10.22 3.36
N THR A 170 -6.43 -10.45 2.06
CA THR A 170 -7.46 -10.23 1.03
C THR A 170 -8.12 -11.51 0.52
N GLY A 171 -7.50 -12.67 0.75
CA GLY A 171 -7.96 -13.95 0.20
C GLY A 171 -7.68 -14.12 -1.30
N LEU A 172 -7.10 -13.13 -1.97
CA LEU A 172 -6.75 -13.20 -3.39
C LEU A 172 -5.53 -14.13 -3.63
N PRO A 173 -5.34 -14.66 -4.83
CA PRO A 173 -4.10 -15.26 -5.29
C PRO A 173 -2.86 -14.44 -4.88
N ASN A 174 -1.86 -15.08 -4.28
CA ASN A 174 -0.59 -14.45 -3.97
C ASN A 174 0.37 -14.48 -5.16
N GLY A 175 1.56 -13.88 -5.02
CA GLY A 175 2.56 -13.82 -6.09
C GLY A 175 2.95 -15.19 -6.65
N THR A 176 2.93 -16.25 -5.84
CA THR A 176 3.24 -17.62 -6.28
C THR A 176 2.17 -18.15 -7.23
N LEU A 177 0.91 -17.98 -6.88
CA LEU A 177 -0.20 -18.44 -7.72
C LEU A 177 -0.35 -17.59 -8.98
N ILE A 178 -0.12 -16.27 -8.90
CA ILE A 178 -0.10 -15.37 -10.05
C ILE A 178 0.97 -15.81 -11.06
N LEU A 179 2.17 -16.12 -10.59
CA LEU A 179 3.26 -16.58 -11.45
C LEU A 179 2.89 -17.89 -12.17
N ASP A 180 2.36 -18.87 -11.44
CA ASP A 180 1.92 -20.14 -12.01
C ASP A 180 0.83 -19.95 -13.08
N ARG A 181 -0.18 -19.11 -12.79
CA ARG A 181 -1.25 -18.77 -13.74
C ARG A 181 -0.73 -18.08 -14.99
N ALA A 182 0.18 -17.13 -14.83
CA ALA A 182 0.82 -16.44 -15.94
C ALA A 182 1.60 -17.42 -16.85
N GLU A 183 2.37 -18.36 -16.26
CA GLU A 183 3.07 -19.41 -17.00
C GLU A 183 2.09 -20.30 -17.79
N GLN A 184 1.01 -20.74 -17.17
CA GLN A 184 -0.02 -21.56 -17.83
C GLN A 184 -0.64 -20.83 -19.01
N LEU A 185 -1.00 -19.55 -18.84
CA LEU A 185 -1.56 -18.73 -19.91
C LEU A 185 -0.55 -18.48 -21.04
N LEU A 186 0.72 -18.23 -20.75
CA LEU A 186 1.76 -18.07 -21.75
C LEU A 186 1.98 -19.36 -22.56
N VAL A 187 1.95 -20.54 -21.94
CA VAL A 187 2.03 -21.83 -22.63
C VAL A 187 0.83 -22.02 -23.55
N HIS A 188 -0.37 -21.67 -23.10
CA HIS A 188 -1.58 -21.75 -23.90
C HIS A 188 -1.56 -20.75 -25.08
N ALA A 189 -1.16 -19.53 -24.83
CA ALA A 189 -1.05 -18.46 -25.80
C ALA A 189 -0.08 -18.78 -26.95
N ARG A 190 1.07 -19.38 -26.63
CA ARG A 190 2.05 -19.82 -27.65
C ARG A 190 1.48 -20.88 -28.60
N ARG A 191 0.56 -21.72 -28.13
CA ARG A 191 -0.09 -22.77 -28.95
C ARG A 191 -1.21 -22.21 -29.82
N ASN A 192 -1.98 -21.27 -29.28
CA ASN A 192 -3.20 -20.75 -29.90
C ASN A 192 -3.01 -19.38 -30.58
N ASN A 193 -1.82 -18.78 -30.45
CA ASN A 193 -1.49 -17.43 -30.91
C ASN A 193 -2.46 -16.37 -30.36
N THR A 194 -2.82 -16.50 -29.08
CA THR A 194 -3.66 -15.53 -28.34
C THR A 194 -2.81 -14.57 -27.52
N PRO A 195 -3.22 -13.31 -27.36
CA PRO A 195 -2.49 -12.37 -26.49
C PRO A 195 -2.65 -12.75 -25.00
N VAL A 196 -1.59 -12.57 -24.23
CA VAL A 196 -1.63 -12.57 -22.75
C VAL A 196 -1.11 -11.24 -22.27
N VAL A 197 -1.77 -10.69 -21.27
CA VAL A 197 -1.46 -9.38 -20.69
C VAL A 197 -1.31 -9.50 -19.19
N ALA A 198 -0.30 -8.82 -18.65
CA ALA A 198 -0.17 -8.55 -17.23
C ALA A 198 -0.40 -7.07 -16.97
N LEU A 199 -1.23 -6.75 -15.97
CA LEU A 199 -1.40 -5.41 -15.44
C LEU A 199 -0.89 -5.42 -14.00
N PHE A 200 0.12 -4.60 -13.72
CA PHE A 200 0.63 -4.39 -12.37
C PHE A 200 0.04 -3.09 -11.83
N ILE A 201 -0.60 -3.14 -10.67
CA ILE A 201 -1.43 -2.06 -10.11
C ILE A 201 -0.83 -1.65 -8.78
N GLY A 202 -0.40 -0.41 -8.66
CA GLY A 202 0.07 0.17 -7.40
C GLY A 202 -0.88 1.27 -6.92
N LEU A 203 -1.34 1.18 -5.67
CA LEU A 203 -2.24 2.17 -5.09
C LEU A 203 -1.49 3.46 -4.75
N ASP A 204 -2.01 4.60 -5.22
CA ASP A 204 -1.34 5.88 -5.01
C ASP A 204 -1.63 6.45 -3.62
N GLY A 205 -0.59 6.75 -2.88
CA GLY A 205 -0.71 7.40 -1.56
C GLY A 205 -1.15 6.49 -0.41
N PHE A 206 -1.17 5.16 -0.58
CA PHE A 206 -1.55 4.20 0.47
C PHE A 206 -0.72 4.36 1.76
N LYS A 207 0.58 4.64 1.65
CA LYS A 207 1.45 4.89 2.80
C LYS A 207 0.91 6.03 3.69
N ARG A 208 0.41 7.11 3.08
CA ARG A 208 -0.19 8.25 3.80
C ARG A 208 -1.46 7.85 4.57
N VAL A 209 -2.24 6.92 4.03
CA VAL A 209 -3.43 6.38 4.73
C VAL A 209 -3.01 5.67 6.01
N ASN A 210 -1.98 4.82 5.96
CA ASN A 210 -1.43 4.14 7.13
C ASN A 210 -0.88 5.13 8.19
N GLU A 211 -0.17 6.17 7.74
CA GLU A 211 0.43 7.18 8.62
C GLU A 211 -0.61 8.11 9.25
N THR A 212 -1.70 8.42 8.53
CA THR A 212 -2.72 9.39 8.98
C THR A 212 -3.83 8.73 9.81
N LEU A 213 -4.28 7.55 9.41
CA LEU A 213 -5.42 6.88 10.06
C LEU A 213 -4.96 5.76 10.99
N SER A 214 -4.41 4.69 10.48
CA SER A 214 -3.75 3.58 11.20
C SER A 214 -3.47 2.42 10.24
N HIS A 215 -2.63 1.45 10.63
CA HIS A 215 -2.45 0.20 9.88
C HIS A 215 -3.75 -0.61 9.75
N GLY A 216 -4.60 -0.61 10.78
CA GLY A 216 -5.90 -1.30 10.71
C GLY A 216 -6.85 -0.72 9.65
N ALA A 217 -6.86 0.61 9.49
CA ALA A 217 -7.61 1.28 8.43
C ALA A 217 -7.04 0.97 7.04
N GLY A 218 -5.71 0.86 6.93
CA GLY A 218 -5.06 0.40 5.70
C GLY A 218 -5.42 -1.04 5.32
N ASP A 219 -5.48 -1.94 6.29
CA ASP A 219 -5.91 -3.33 6.07
C ASP A 219 -7.38 -3.41 5.62
N GLU A 220 -8.27 -2.60 6.21
CA GLU A 220 -9.67 -2.51 5.81
C GLU A 220 -9.78 -1.96 4.36
N LEU A 221 -9.01 -0.93 4.03
CA LEU A 221 -8.95 -0.37 2.69
C LEU A 221 -8.47 -1.40 1.67
N LEU A 222 -7.42 -2.17 1.96
CA LEU A 222 -6.90 -3.20 1.06
C LEU A 222 -7.93 -4.30 0.77
N ARG A 223 -8.74 -4.69 1.77
CA ARG A 223 -9.85 -5.64 1.55
C ARG A 223 -10.92 -5.04 0.64
N ALA A 224 -11.31 -3.80 0.91
CA ALA A 224 -12.32 -3.11 0.08
C ALA A 224 -11.83 -2.88 -1.37
N VAL A 225 -10.54 -2.60 -1.56
CA VAL A 225 -9.92 -2.51 -2.88
C VAL A 225 -9.94 -3.86 -3.58
N ALA A 226 -9.56 -4.94 -2.87
CA ALA A 226 -9.56 -6.29 -3.42
C ALA A 226 -10.96 -6.71 -3.91
N GLU A 227 -11.99 -6.51 -3.10
CA GLU A 227 -13.40 -6.80 -3.47
C GLU A 227 -13.82 -5.99 -4.70
N ARG A 228 -13.53 -4.69 -4.73
CA ARG A 228 -13.92 -3.82 -5.83
C ARG A 228 -13.17 -4.12 -7.15
N LEU A 229 -11.92 -4.52 -7.08
CA LEU A 229 -11.17 -4.95 -8.25
C LEU A 229 -11.66 -6.30 -8.77
N ASP A 230 -12.01 -7.22 -7.87
CA ASP A 230 -12.53 -8.55 -8.23
C ASP A 230 -13.89 -8.44 -8.96
N ASP A 231 -14.76 -7.53 -8.54
CA ASP A 231 -16.05 -7.24 -9.20
C ASP A 231 -15.89 -6.74 -10.65
N VAL A 232 -14.74 -6.17 -11.00
CA VAL A 232 -14.45 -5.59 -12.33
C VAL A 232 -13.69 -6.57 -13.23
N VAL A 233 -12.90 -7.46 -12.64
CA VAL A 233 -12.12 -8.48 -13.36
C VAL A 233 -13.04 -9.63 -13.78
N ARG A 234 -12.80 -10.23 -14.94
CA ARG A 234 -13.62 -11.34 -15.45
C ARG A 234 -13.26 -12.64 -14.75
N ASP A 235 -14.21 -13.58 -14.68
CA ASP A 235 -13.99 -14.94 -14.14
C ASP A 235 -12.85 -15.70 -14.87
N THR A 236 -12.55 -15.34 -16.12
CA THR A 236 -11.47 -15.93 -16.91
C THR A 236 -10.09 -15.37 -16.60
N ASP A 237 -10.06 -14.19 -16.03
CA ASP A 237 -8.83 -13.47 -15.68
C ASP A 237 -8.44 -13.79 -14.24
N THR A 238 -7.24 -13.49 -13.85
CA THR A 238 -6.77 -13.75 -12.49
C THR A 238 -6.33 -12.45 -11.84
N LEU A 239 -7.04 -12.03 -10.78
CA LEU A 239 -6.62 -10.96 -9.89
C LEU A 239 -5.84 -11.56 -8.74
N GLY A 240 -4.75 -10.93 -8.33
CA GLY A 240 -3.98 -11.31 -7.14
C GLY A 240 -3.31 -10.14 -6.47
N ARG A 241 -2.84 -10.37 -5.24
CA ARG A 241 -2.06 -9.38 -4.48
C ARG A 241 -0.65 -9.91 -4.24
N VAL A 242 0.35 -9.14 -4.68
CA VAL A 242 1.76 -9.54 -4.60
C VAL A 242 2.37 -9.14 -3.26
N GLY A 243 1.90 -8.04 -2.68
CA GLY A 243 2.32 -7.57 -1.35
C GLY A 243 2.08 -6.06 -1.19
N GLY A 244 2.12 -5.56 0.05
CA GLY A 244 1.91 -4.14 0.32
C GLY A 244 0.63 -3.59 -0.30
N ASP A 245 0.75 -2.59 -1.14
CA ASP A 245 -0.29 -1.91 -1.91
C ASP A 245 -0.33 -2.32 -3.39
N GLU A 246 0.22 -3.50 -3.72
CA GLU A 246 0.41 -3.94 -5.10
C GLU A 246 -0.49 -5.13 -5.46
N PHE A 247 -1.24 -4.96 -6.55
CA PHE A 247 -2.13 -5.97 -7.13
C PHE A 247 -1.69 -6.28 -8.56
N VAL A 248 -2.05 -7.46 -9.05
CA VAL A 248 -1.75 -7.92 -10.40
C VAL A 248 -2.99 -8.54 -11.03
N VAL A 249 -3.26 -8.17 -12.28
CA VAL A 249 -4.26 -8.86 -13.11
C VAL A 249 -3.54 -9.53 -14.27
N ILE A 250 -3.80 -10.82 -14.45
CA ILE A 250 -3.36 -11.57 -15.64
C ILE A 250 -4.59 -11.90 -16.48
N ALA A 251 -4.61 -11.43 -17.70
CA ALA A 251 -5.71 -11.65 -18.64
C ALA A 251 -5.21 -12.36 -19.90
N GLY A 252 -6.02 -13.30 -20.38
CA GLY A 252 -5.82 -14.02 -21.65
C GLY A 252 -7.02 -13.84 -22.58
N GLU A 253 -6.85 -14.25 -23.83
CA GLU A 253 -7.95 -14.29 -24.82
C GLU A 253 -8.70 -12.95 -24.99
N LEU A 254 -7.95 -11.84 -25.02
CA LEU A 254 -8.52 -10.51 -25.23
C LEU A 254 -9.20 -10.45 -26.61
N SER A 255 -10.43 -9.93 -26.64
CA SER A 255 -11.10 -9.66 -27.90
C SER A 255 -10.43 -8.48 -28.64
N PRO A 256 -10.50 -8.41 -29.96
CA PRO A 256 -9.94 -7.29 -30.73
C PRO A 256 -10.50 -5.91 -30.35
N GLU A 257 -11.67 -5.89 -29.71
CA GLU A 257 -12.38 -4.67 -29.27
C GLU A 257 -12.02 -4.27 -27.83
N GLU A 258 -11.36 -5.15 -27.07
CA GLU A 258 -10.96 -4.94 -25.69
C GLU A 258 -9.45 -5.05 -25.55
N GLY A 259 -8.76 -3.97 -25.86
CA GLY A 259 -7.34 -3.83 -25.59
C GLY A 259 -7.02 -3.84 -24.09
N PRO A 260 -5.77 -4.09 -23.71
CA PRO A 260 -5.33 -4.08 -22.31
C PRO A 260 -5.55 -2.72 -21.64
N GLU A 261 -5.54 -1.64 -22.39
CA GLU A 261 -5.80 -0.27 -21.93
C GLU A 261 -7.22 -0.14 -21.35
N ARG A 262 -8.20 -0.80 -21.98
CA ARG A 262 -9.58 -0.80 -21.48
C ARG A 262 -9.73 -1.50 -20.13
N ILE A 263 -8.95 -2.53 -19.89
CA ILE A 263 -8.92 -3.19 -18.57
C ILE A 263 -8.38 -2.20 -17.54
N ALA A 264 -7.28 -1.52 -17.85
CA ALA A 264 -6.69 -0.51 -16.97
C ALA A 264 -7.66 0.64 -16.68
N GLU A 265 -8.36 1.16 -17.69
CA GLU A 265 -9.37 2.22 -17.53
C GLU A 265 -10.52 1.79 -16.60
N ARG A 266 -11.04 0.56 -16.76
CA ARG A 266 -12.08 0.02 -15.86
C ARG A 266 -11.62 -0.11 -14.43
N LEU A 267 -10.39 -0.60 -14.22
CA LEU A 267 -9.80 -0.73 -12.89
C LEU A 267 -9.62 0.64 -12.23
N GLN A 268 -9.13 1.64 -12.97
CA GLN A 268 -9.00 3.01 -12.47
C GLN A 268 -10.35 3.64 -12.15
N GLU A 269 -11.37 3.45 -13.00
CA GLU A 269 -12.71 3.98 -12.77
C GLU A 269 -13.34 3.37 -11.51
N ALA A 270 -13.18 2.05 -11.31
CA ALA A 270 -13.66 1.38 -10.11
C ALA A 270 -13.04 1.95 -8.82
N LEU A 271 -11.77 2.36 -8.87
CA LEU A 271 -11.06 2.91 -7.70
C LEU A 271 -11.38 4.39 -7.43
N ARG A 272 -11.98 5.13 -8.38
CA ARG A 272 -12.37 6.54 -8.20
C ARG A 272 -13.53 6.73 -7.23
N GLU A 273 -14.42 5.75 -7.11
CA GLU A 273 -15.50 5.82 -6.15
C GLU A 273 -14.95 5.83 -4.71
N PRO A 274 -15.42 6.73 -3.84
CA PRO A 274 -14.92 6.82 -2.48
C PRO A 274 -15.06 5.50 -1.71
N PHE A 275 -14.08 5.20 -0.89
CA PHE A 275 -14.11 4.10 0.07
C PHE A 275 -14.65 4.61 1.41
N ILE A 276 -15.56 3.86 2.03
CA ILE A 276 -16.12 4.16 3.35
C ILE A 276 -15.51 3.16 4.33
N LEU A 277 -14.65 3.63 5.25
CA LEU A 277 -14.00 2.80 6.25
C LEU A 277 -14.75 2.90 7.57
N ALA A 278 -15.20 1.78 8.12
CA ALA A 278 -16.06 1.72 9.29
C ALA A 278 -15.39 2.21 10.60
N GLY A 279 -14.05 2.19 10.69
CA GLY A 279 -13.28 2.56 11.88
C GLY A 279 -12.88 4.03 11.98
N ALA A 280 -13.09 4.87 10.96
CA ALA A 280 -12.52 6.22 10.84
C ALA A 280 -13.60 7.33 10.73
N HIS A 281 -14.60 7.36 11.58
CA HIS A 281 -15.68 8.38 11.59
C HIS A 281 -16.31 8.63 10.20
N GLU A 282 -16.63 7.56 9.44
CA GLU A 282 -17.18 7.64 8.07
C GLU A 282 -16.30 8.48 7.12
N ALA A 283 -14.99 8.32 7.20
CA ALA A 283 -14.09 9.01 6.29
C ALA A 283 -14.30 8.52 4.85
N HIS A 284 -14.72 9.41 3.97
CA HIS A 284 -14.76 9.16 2.53
C HIS A 284 -13.34 9.32 1.99
N LEU A 285 -12.70 8.20 1.63
CA LEU A 285 -11.35 8.18 1.09
C LEU A 285 -11.40 7.93 -0.42
N THR A 286 -10.90 8.87 -1.21
CA THR A 286 -10.67 8.66 -2.64
C THR A 286 -9.25 8.17 -2.86
N LEU A 287 -9.13 7.07 -3.60
CA LEU A 287 -7.85 6.44 -3.93
C LEU A 287 -7.69 6.37 -5.44
N THR A 288 -6.47 6.57 -5.92
CA THR A 288 -6.12 6.34 -7.32
C THR A 288 -5.10 5.23 -7.44
N ALA A 289 -4.90 4.72 -8.65
CA ALA A 289 -3.89 3.71 -8.93
C ALA A 289 -3.06 4.06 -10.15
N SER A 290 -1.78 3.71 -10.07
CA SER A 290 -0.86 3.70 -11.20
C SER A 290 -0.77 2.28 -11.72
N ILE A 291 -0.95 2.09 -13.03
CA ILE A 291 -1.05 0.76 -13.66
C ILE A 291 0.02 0.62 -14.73
N GLY A 292 0.80 -0.45 -14.66
CA GLY A 292 1.72 -0.85 -15.72
C GLY A 292 1.18 -2.02 -16.51
N ILE A 293 1.28 -1.98 -17.81
CA ILE A 293 0.76 -2.97 -18.74
C ILE A 293 1.91 -3.59 -19.51
N ALA A 294 2.02 -4.92 -19.50
CA ALA A 294 2.92 -5.66 -20.38
C ALA A 294 2.16 -6.74 -21.15
N THR A 295 2.54 -6.94 -22.41
CA THR A 295 1.88 -7.89 -23.31
C THR A 295 2.86 -8.94 -23.81
N ALA A 296 2.40 -10.19 -23.97
CA ALA A 296 3.17 -11.22 -24.67
C ALA A 296 3.35 -10.84 -26.16
N PRO A 297 4.42 -11.34 -26.85
CA PRO A 297 5.29 -12.43 -26.41
C PRO A 297 6.39 -12.02 -25.44
N ARG A 298 6.63 -12.86 -24.43
CA ARG A 298 7.76 -12.78 -23.49
C ARG A 298 8.35 -14.18 -23.31
N SER A 299 9.58 -14.27 -22.81
CA SER A 299 10.28 -15.55 -22.64
C SER A 299 9.73 -16.33 -21.46
N SER A 300 9.29 -15.66 -20.39
CA SER A 300 8.73 -16.26 -19.17
C SER A 300 7.67 -15.36 -18.52
N ALA A 301 6.96 -15.90 -17.54
CA ALA A 301 6.00 -15.15 -16.72
C ALA A 301 6.69 -14.10 -15.84
N GLU A 302 7.88 -14.41 -15.33
CA GLU A 302 8.66 -13.45 -14.55
C GLU A 302 9.03 -12.23 -15.38
N GLU A 303 9.40 -12.42 -16.67
CA GLU A 303 9.69 -11.31 -17.58
C GLU A 303 8.43 -10.46 -17.82
N LEU A 304 7.29 -11.11 -18.08
CA LEU A 304 6.02 -10.41 -18.29
C LEU A 304 5.60 -9.57 -17.08
N LEU A 305 5.68 -10.14 -15.88
CA LEU A 305 5.33 -9.45 -14.64
C LEU A 305 6.30 -8.33 -14.33
N ARG A 306 7.61 -8.56 -14.50
CA ARG A 306 8.64 -7.53 -14.30
C ARG A 306 8.43 -6.34 -15.25
N ASP A 307 8.15 -6.60 -16.51
CA ASP A 307 7.92 -5.54 -17.49
C ASP A 307 6.67 -4.70 -17.15
N ALA A 308 5.60 -5.36 -16.64
CA ALA A 308 4.42 -4.67 -16.14
C ALA A 308 4.72 -3.83 -14.88
N ASP A 309 5.53 -4.34 -13.94
CA ASP A 309 5.96 -3.61 -12.75
C ASP A 309 6.77 -2.35 -13.11
N ILE A 310 7.72 -2.48 -14.06
CA ILE A 310 8.49 -1.36 -14.59
C ILE A 310 7.58 -0.28 -15.16
N ALA A 311 6.58 -0.66 -15.95
CA ALA A 311 5.62 0.26 -16.53
C ALA A 311 4.73 0.91 -15.45
N MET A 312 4.35 0.19 -14.40
CA MET A 312 3.62 0.74 -13.25
C MET A 312 4.48 1.77 -12.50
N TYR A 313 5.76 1.48 -12.31
CA TYR A 313 6.68 2.44 -11.71
C TYR A 313 6.80 3.70 -12.55
N GLN A 314 6.86 3.57 -13.89
CA GLN A 314 6.82 4.71 -14.81
C GLN A 314 5.51 5.50 -14.66
N ALA A 315 4.36 4.84 -14.55
CA ALA A 315 3.06 5.49 -14.34
C ALA A 315 3.03 6.31 -13.03
N LYS A 316 3.56 5.76 -11.93
CA LYS A 316 3.73 6.49 -10.66
C LYS A 316 4.57 7.75 -10.82
N TRP A 317 5.57 7.66 -11.67
CA TRP A 317 6.50 8.74 -11.93
C TRP A 317 5.92 9.85 -12.80
N ASP A 318 5.20 9.50 -13.86
CA ASP A 318 4.61 10.43 -14.81
C ASP A 318 3.42 11.22 -14.23
N GLY A 319 3.20 11.15 -12.90
CA GLY A 319 2.20 11.93 -12.18
C GLY A 319 1.06 11.11 -11.60
N LYS A 320 1.21 9.78 -11.50
CA LYS A 320 0.23 8.85 -10.89
C LYS A 320 -1.12 8.84 -11.61
N ASN A 321 -2.10 8.09 -11.08
CA ASN A 321 -3.48 8.02 -11.59
C ASN A 321 -3.57 7.83 -13.11
N ARG A 322 -2.73 6.95 -13.66
CA ARG A 322 -2.64 6.63 -15.09
C ARG A 322 -2.17 5.22 -15.32
N TYR A 323 -2.31 4.77 -16.54
CA TYR A 323 -1.63 3.55 -16.98
C TYR A 323 -0.50 3.88 -17.96
N VAL A 324 0.49 2.99 -18.02
CA VAL A 324 1.60 3.03 -18.96
C VAL A 324 1.78 1.64 -19.55
N VAL A 325 1.94 1.56 -20.86
CA VAL A 325 2.27 0.32 -21.56
C VAL A 325 3.79 0.20 -21.63
N PHE A 326 4.32 -0.97 -21.29
CA PHE A 326 5.76 -1.22 -21.31
C PHE A 326 6.34 -1.11 -22.71
N GLU A 327 7.38 -0.31 -22.83
CA GLU A 327 8.19 -0.14 -24.05
C GLU A 327 9.66 -0.53 -23.79
N SER A 328 10.32 -0.98 -24.84
CA SER A 328 11.75 -1.32 -24.77
C SER A 328 12.57 -0.08 -24.37
N GLY A 329 13.42 -0.22 -23.34
CA GLY A 329 14.23 0.88 -22.78
C GLY A 329 13.71 1.46 -21.46
N MET A 330 12.45 1.20 -21.07
CA MET A 330 11.94 1.65 -19.76
C MET A 330 12.72 1.09 -18.59
N GLN A 331 13.26 -0.13 -18.69
CA GLN A 331 14.11 -0.73 -17.66
C GLN A 331 15.33 0.14 -17.35
N ASP A 332 16.01 0.64 -18.38
CA ASP A 332 17.21 1.46 -18.21
C ASP A 332 16.84 2.81 -17.57
N ALA A 333 15.73 3.42 -17.99
CA ALA A 333 15.22 4.66 -17.40
C ALA A 333 14.84 4.51 -15.92
N VAL A 334 14.23 3.39 -15.55
CA VAL A 334 13.88 3.10 -14.14
C VAL A 334 15.14 2.86 -13.31
N ASN A 335 16.11 2.09 -13.83
CA ASN A 335 17.39 1.88 -13.13
C ASN A 335 18.15 3.19 -12.92
N ASP A 336 18.23 4.03 -13.94
CA ASP A 336 18.84 5.35 -13.88
C ASP A 336 18.21 6.25 -12.79
N ARG A 337 16.89 6.16 -12.62
CA ARG A 337 16.14 6.91 -11.59
C ARG A 337 16.40 6.38 -10.18
N ILE A 338 16.48 5.06 -10.02
CA ILE A 338 16.81 4.44 -8.72
C ILE A 338 18.21 4.87 -8.27
N GLU A 339 19.18 4.93 -9.21
CA GLU A 339 20.51 5.42 -8.92
C GLU A 339 20.47 6.92 -8.52
N LEU A 340 19.74 7.75 -9.27
CA LEU A 340 19.57 9.17 -8.96
C LEU A 340 18.92 9.41 -7.59
N ASP A 341 17.93 8.60 -7.18
CA ASP A 341 17.32 8.70 -5.85
C ASP A 341 18.33 8.41 -4.72
N ALA A 342 19.19 7.42 -4.91
CA ALA A 342 20.26 7.14 -3.97
C ALA A 342 21.25 8.31 -3.86
N ASP A 343 21.63 8.90 -5.00
CA ASP A 343 22.61 10.00 -5.07
C ASP A 343 22.06 11.32 -4.53
N LEU A 344 20.75 11.55 -4.57
CA LEU A 344 20.13 12.82 -4.09
C LEU A 344 20.38 13.11 -2.61
N ARG A 345 20.42 12.10 -1.77
CA ARG A 345 20.70 12.27 -0.32
C ARG A 345 22.12 12.78 -0.09
N ASP A 346 23.06 12.31 -0.88
CA ASP A 346 24.45 12.75 -0.84
C ASP A 346 24.61 14.12 -1.49
N ALA A 347 23.87 14.43 -2.54
CA ALA A 347 23.85 15.73 -3.19
C ALA A 347 23.49 16.88 -2.23
N VAL A 348 22.50 16.66 -1.35
CA VAL A 348 22.14 17.63 -0.31
C VAL A 348 23.30 17.87 0.65
N ARG A 349 24.01 16.82 1.08
CA ARG A 349 25.13 16.92 2.02
C ARG A 349 26.38 17.56 1.40
N ASN A 350 26.62 17.28 0.11
CA ASN A 350 27.80 17.72 -0.62
C ASN A 350 27.63 19.10 -1.29
N HIS A 351 26.47 19.76 -1.12
CA HIS A 351 26.17 21.07 -1.75
C HIS A 351 26.29 21.03 -3.29
N GLU A 352 25.76 19.99 -3.93
CA GLU A 352 25.82 19.80 -5.37
C GLU A 352 24.74 20.59 -6.13
N PHE A 353 23.79 21.19 -5.42
CA PHE A 353 22.76 22.06 -5.99
C PHE A 353 23.27 23.48 -6.19
N PHE A 354 22.82 24.13 -7.28
CA PHE A 354 23.10 25.54 -7.57
C PHE A 354 21.92 26.19 -8.29
N LEU A 355 21.89 27.52 -8.31
CA LEU A 355 20.85 28.28 -8.98
C LEU A 355 21.37 28.87 -10.28
N VAL A 356 20.49 28.85 -11.29
CA VAL A 356 20.61 29.69 -12.48
C VAL A 356 19.41 30.62 -12.54
N TYR A 357 19.50 31.71 -13.27
CA TYR A 357 18.54 32.81 -13.24
C TYR A 357 18.07 33.12 -14.64
N GLN A 358 16.75 33.09 -14.87
CA GLN A 358 16.16 33.45 -16.16
C GLN A 358 15.50 34.80 -16.08
N PRO A 359 15.91 35.77 -16.92
CA PRO A 359 15.32 37.11 -16.90
C PRO A 359 13.88 37.15 -17.38
N THR A 360 13.05 37.95 -16.68
CA THR A 360 11.69 38.32 -17.06
C THR A 360 11.66 39.78 -17.53
N PHE A 361 10.77 40.08 -18.47
CA PHE A 361 10.68 41.36 -19.12
C PHE A 361 9.27 41.91 -19.13
N ASN A 362 9.12 43.20 -18.96
CA ASN A 362 7.91 43.92 -19.33
C ASN A 362 7.76 43.92 -20.85
N LEU A 363 6.62 43.46 -21.39
CA LEU A 363 6.46 43.33 -22.84
C LEU A 363 6.14 44.64 -23.57
N ARG A 364 5.85 45.72 -22.83
CA ARG A 364 5.57 47.05 -23.45
C ARG A 364 6.85 47.82 -23.81
N ASP A 365 7.79 47.85 -22.88
CA ASP A 365 9.04 48.63 -23.04
C ASP A 365 10.29 47.76 -23.08
N MET A 366 10.11 46.45 -22.96
CA MET A 366 11.17 45.44 -22.99
C MET A 366 12.18 45.58 -21.85
N SER A 367 11.83 46.25 -20.77
CA SER A 367 12.69 46.38 -19.58
C SER A 367 12.68 45.09 -18.74
N PRO A 368 13.81 44.68 -18.16
CA PRO A 368 13.85 43.57 -17.27
C PRO A 368 13.12 43.91 -15.96
N THR A 369 12.16 43.08 -15.58
CA THR A 369 11.37 43.23 -14.35
C THR A 369 11.91 42.40 -13.20
N GLY A 370 12.47 41.25 -13.51
CA GLY A 370 12.97 40.31 -12.52
C GLY A 370 13.80 39.19 -13.11
N VAL A 371 14.02 38.17 -12.29
CA VAL A 371 14.60 36.89 -12.67
C VAL A 371 13.87 35.78 -11.94
N GLU A 372 13.71 34.65 -12.59
CA GLU A 372 13.29 33.40 -11.97
C GLU A 372 14.51 32.58 -11.56
N ALA A 373 14.58 32.16 -10.29
CA ALA A 373 15.63 31.30 -9.76
C ALA A 373 15.30 29.85 -10.01
N LEU A 374 16.07 29.21 -10.85
CA LEU A 374 15.86 27.84 -11.32
C LEU A 374 16.92 26.92 -10.71
N LEU A 375 16.46 25.88 -10.01
CA LEU A 375 17.32 24.87 -9.39
C LEU A 375 18.02 24.01 -10.45
N ARG A 376 19.30 23.71 -10.24
CA ARG A 376 20.11 22.78 -11.04
C ARG A 376 20.92 21.90 -10.12
N TRP A 377 21.17 20.65 -10.56
CA TRP A 377 22.01 19.70 -9.86
C TRP A 377 23.27 19.38 -10.66
N ARG A 378 24.43 19.64 -10.06
CA ARG A 378 25.74 19.30 -10.62
C ARG A 378 26.18 17.96 -10.09
N HIS A 379 25.75 16.92 -10.77
CA HIS A 379 26.08 15.54 -10.40
C HIS A 379 27.56 15.24 -10.68
N PRO A 380 28.28 14.54 -9.77
CA PRO A 380 29.71 14.28 -9.92
C PRO A 380 30.12 13.56 -11.21
N THR A 381 29.30 12.62 -11.66
CA THR A 381 29.58 11.76 -12.84
C THR A 381 28.69 12.04 -14.05
N ARG A 382 27.45 12.54 -13.85
CA ARG A 382 26.45 12.78 -14.92
C ARG A 382 26.49 14.22 -15.46
N GLY A 383 27.26 15.13 -14.83
CA GLY A 383 27.26 16.55 -15.17
C GLY A 383 26.03 17.29 -14.61
N VAL A 384 25.42 18.18 -15.39
CA VAL A 384 24.22 18.92 -14.95
C VAL A 384 22.97 18.10 -15.28
N VAL A 385 22.30 17.61 -14.24
CA VAL A 385 21.04 16.87 -14.34
C VAL A 385 19.87 17.84 -14.50
N ALA A 386 18.91 17.50 -15.37
CA ALA A 386 17.75 18.35 -15.66
C ALA A 386 16.74 18.35 -14.49
N PRO A 387 16.07 19.48 -14.20
CA PRO A 387 15.08 19.57 -13.11
C PRO A 387 13.97 18.52 -13.19
N GLY A 388 13.47 18.24 -14.38
CA GLY A 388 12.42 17.22 -14.58
C GLY A 388 12.83 15.80 -14.18
N GLU A 389 14.13 15.51 -14.06
CA GLU A 389 14.63 14.20 -13.64
C GLU A 389 14.73 14.07 -12.11
N PHE A 390 15.07 15.14 -11.39
CA PHE A 390 15.37 15.05 -9.96
C PHE A 390 14.36 15.74 -9.02
N ILE A 391 13.61 16.75 -9.48
CA ILE A 391 12.61 17.45 -8.64
C ILE A 391 11.51 16.48 -8.17
N PRO A 392 10.93 15.61 -9.03
CA PRO A 392 9.95 14.60 -8.59
C PRO A 392 10.52 13.63 -7.54
N LEU A 393 11.83 13.30 -7.62
CA LEU A 393 12.52 12.48 -6.62
C LEU A 393 12.66 13.21 -5.28
N LEU A 394 13.01 14.50 -5.31
CA LEU A 394 13.06 15.33 -4.10
C LEU A 394 11.71 15.42 -3.40
N GLU A 395 10.62 15.48 -4.16
CA GLU A 395 9.25 15.54 -3.62
C GLU A 395 8.83 14.24 -2.95
N THR A 396 9.09 13.09 -3.60
CA THR A 396 8.75 11.77 -3.05
C THR A 396 9.53 11.43 -1.79
N THR A 397 10.76 11.92 -1.66
CA THR A 397 11.65 11.67 -0.51
C THR A 397 11.55 12.72 0.60
N ALA A 398 10.68 13.71 0.44
CA ALA A 398 10.58 14.90 1.32
C ALA A 398 11.88 15.73 1.44
N LEU A 399 12.91 15.42 0.65
CA LEU A 399 14.14 16.22 0.59
C LEU A 399 13.88 17.60 -0.02
N ILE A 400 12.80 17.75 -0.78
CA ILE A 400 12.36 19.02 -1.37
C ILE A 400 12.19 20.13 -0.32
N ILE A 401 11.79 19.78 0.91
CA ILE A 401 11.64 20.77 2.00
C ILE A 401 12.99 21.40 2.35
N ALA A 402 14.01 20.58 2.53
CA ALA A 402 15.36 21.06 2.87
C ALA A 402 16.02 21.81 1.71
N VAL A 403 15.90 21.27 0.50
CA VAL A 403 16.45 21.88 -0.72
C VAL A 403 15.73 23.19 -1.01
N GLY A 404 14.39 23.23 -0.95
CA GLY A 404 13.61 24.44 -1.22
C GLY A 404 13.85 25.54 -0.19
N LYS A 405 14.05 25.20 1.08
CA LYS A 405 14.51 26.17 2.10
C LYS A 405 15.84 26.79 1.69
N TRP A 406 16.80 25.99 1.25
CA TRP A 406 18.10 26.48 0.78
C TRP A 406 17.95 27.35 -0.48
N VAL A 407 17.11 26.92 -1.46
CA VAL A 407 16.81 27.71 -2.68
C VAL A 407 16.29 29.09 -2.31
N LEU A 408 15.30 29.14 -1.42
CA LEU A 408 14.70 30.41 -0.96
C LEU A 408 15.74 31.33 -0.32
N GLN A 409 16.57 30.81 0.58
CA GLN A 409 17.63 31.58 1.23
C GLN A 409 18.66 32.11 0.23
N GLU A 410 19.12 31.28 -0.70
CA GLU A 410 20.13 31.65 -1.70
C GLU A 410 19.58 32.65 -2.72
N ALA A 411 18.33 32.44 -3.20
CA ALA A 411 17.67 33.39 -4.10
C ALA A 411 17.48 34.76 -3.45
N CYS A 412 16.98 34.81 -2.21
CA CYS A 412 16.83 36.07 -1.47
C CYS A 412 18.18 36.76 -1.26
N ARG A 413 19.21 36.00 -0.87
CA ARG A 413 20.58 36.53 -0.69
C ARG A 413 21.14 37.16 -2.00
N GLN A 414 20.96 36.46 -3.13
CA GLN A 414 21.43 36.93 -4.43
C GLN A 414 20.62 38.14 -4.93
N GLY A 415 19.29 38.12 -4.75
CA GLY A 415 18.43 39.26 -5.07
C GLY A 415 18.80 40.53 -4.31
N ALA A 416 19.05 40.41 -2.99
CA ALA A 416 19.50 41.52 -2.15
C ALA A 416 20.85 42.08 -2.64
N LYS A 417 21.80 41.20 -3.02
CA LYS A 417 23.11 41.60 -3.57
C LYS A 417 22.96 42.40 -4.87
N TRP A 418 22.11 41.98 -5.79
CA TRP A 418 21.86 42.69 -7.05
C TRP A 418 21.19 44.05 -6.82
N ARG A 419 20.19 44.10 -5.92
CA ARG A 419 19.54 45.38 -5.57
C ARG A 419 20.54 46.37 -4.93
N ALA A 420 21.41 45.89 -4.03
CA ALA A 420 22.47 46.69 -3.45
C ALA A 420 23.50 47.18 -4.50
N ALA A 421 23.70 46.44 -5.59
CA ALA A 421 24.54 46.82 -6.73
C ALA A 421 23.83 47.77 -7.71
N GLY A 422 22.61 48.21 -7.43
CA GLY A 422 21.86 49.18 -8.24
C GLY A 422 20.97 48.55 -9.33
N HIS A 423 20.69 47.25 -9.22
CA HIS A 423 19.76 46.52 -10.12
C HIS A 423 18.46 46.19 -9.37
N PRO A 424 17.43 47.06 -9.40
CA PRO A 424 16.18 46.89 -8.63
C PRO A 424 15.23 45.90 -9.32
N ILE A 425 15.65 44.63 -9.48
CA ILE A 425 14.87 43.59 -10.10
C ILE A 425 14.17 42.73 -9.06
N GLY A 426 13.07 42.07 -9.47
CA GLY A 426 12.37 41.03 -8.69
C GLY A 426 13.11 39.70 -8.70
N MET A 427 12.79 38.84 -7.74
CA MET A 427 13.28 37.46 -7.61
C MET A 427 12.11 36.54 -7.48
N ALA A 428 11.90 35.66 -8.45
CA ALA A 428 10.86 34.63 -8.42
C ALA A 428 11.48 33.29 -7.99
N VAL A 429 10.74 32.52 -7.17
CA VAL A 429 11.16 31.24 -6.62
C VAL A 429 10.01 30.26 -6.67
N ASN A 430 10.24 29.10 -7.28
CA ASN A 430 9.28 28.00 -7.32
C ASN A 430 9.13 27.35 -5.95
N VAL A 431 7.88 27.02 -5.57
CA VAL A 431 7.50 26.40 -4.30
C VAL A 431 6.72 25.11 -4.56
N SER A 432 7.22 24.00 -4.02
CA SER A 432 6.52 22.71 -4.12
C SER A 432 5.32 22.61 -3.18
N GLY A 433 4.36 21.73 -3.50
CA GLY A 433 3.23 21.45 -2.64
C GLY A 433 3.64 21.00 -1.23
N SER A 434 4.63 20.13 -1.13
CA SER A 434 5.15 19.66 0.16
C SER A 434 5.75 20.77 1.03
N GLN A 435 6.35 21.79 0.42
CA GLN A 435 6.83 22.96 1.17
C GLN A 435 5.67 23.81 1.66
N LEU A 436 4.70 24.09 0.78
CA LEU A 436 3.53 24.89 1.11
C LEU A 436 2.68 24.24 2.21
N ASP A 437 2.59 22.90 2.23
CA ASP A 437 1.88 22.15 3.26
C ASP A 437 2.58 22.14 4.62
N SER A 438 3.86 22.51 4.67
CA SER A 438 4.61 22.58 5.93
C SER A 438 4.21 23.81 6.75
N ASP A 439 3.90 23.63 8.03
CA ASP A 439 3.63 24.74 8.96
C ASP A 439 4.84 25.65 9.19
N ALA A 440 6.05 25.17 8.88
CA ALA A 440 7.30 25.94 8.97
C ALA A 440 7.49 26.91 7.80
N PHE A 441 6.80 26.74 6.67
CA PHE A 441 7.10 27.45 5.43
C PHE A 441 6.99 28.97 5.56
N VAL A 442 5.95 29.48 6.21
CA VAL A 442 5.80 30.94 6.45
C VAL A 442 6.97 31.49 7.27
N THR A 443 7.47 30.70 8.22
CA THR A 443 8.66 31.06 9.01
C THR A 443 9.92 31.02 8.16
N ASP A 444 10.07 30.02 7.29
CA ASP A 444 11.22 29.93 6.38
C ASP A 444 11.29 31.14 5.43
N VAL A 445 10.15 31.61 4.90
CA VAL A 445 10.08 32.85 4.09
C VAL A 445 10.48 34.06 4.90
N ARG A 446 9.94 34.22 6.10
CA ARG A 446 10.30 35.33 7.01
C ARG A 446 11.79 35.36 7.32
N ASP A 447 12.36 34.23 7.66
CA ASP A 447 13.76 34.09 8.03
C ASP A 447 14.69 34.37 6.84
N ALA A 448 14.33 33.91 5.63
CA ALA A 448 15.09 34.18 4.41
C ALA A 448 15.12 35.69 4.06
N LEU A 449 13.96 36.36 4.16
CA LEU A 449 13.87 37.81 3.96
C LEU A 449 14.67 38.58 5.03
N ALA A 450 14.53 38.24 6.30
CA ALA A 450 15.24 38.87 7.40
C ALA A 450 16.77 38.68 7.31
N ALA A 451 17.23 37.48 6.96
CA ALA A 451 18.65 37.17 6.86
C ALA A 451 19.32 37.82 5.64
N SER A 452 18.59 37.92 4.51
CA SER A 452 19.13 38.51 3.29
C SER A 452 19.02 40.03 3.22
N GLY A 453 18.05 40.63 3.92
CA GLY A 453 17.70 42.03 3.79
C GLY A 453 17.02 42.36 2.45
N LEU A 454 16.53 41.36 1.72
CA LEU A 454 15.76 41.59 0.50
C LEU A 454 14.42 42.25 0.88
N GLU A 455 14.05 43.30 0.15
CA GLU A 455 12.74 43.92 0.30
C GLU A 455 11.64 42.88 -0.03
N PRO A 456 10.67 42.64 0.86
CA PRO A 456 9.68 41.58 0.67
C PRO A 456 8.93 41.68 -0.67
N SER A 457 8.59 42.88 -1.14
CA SER A 457 7.92 43.12 -2.42
C SER A 457 8.73 42.72 -3.65
N ALA A 458 10.04 42.48 -3.48
CA ALA A 458 10.92 41.99 -4.54
C ALA A 458 10.96 40.45 -4.63
N LEU A 459 10.37 39.72 -3.66
CA LEU A 459 10.25 38.29 -3.70
C LEU A 459 8.87 37.90 -4.26
N THR A 460 8.84 37.06 -5.28
CA THR A 460 7.63 36.39 -5.79
C THR A 460 7.76 34.88 -5.56
N LEU A 461 6.77 34.27 -4.94
CA LEU A 461 6.71 32.84 -4.77
C LEU A 461 5.76 32.26 -5.85
N GLU A 462 6.26 31.33 -6.64
CA GLU A 462 5.55 30.69 -7.75
C GLU A 462 5.02 29.33 -7.30
N ILE A 463 3.73 29.11 -7.47
CA ILE A 463 3.03 27.94 -6.97
C ILE A 463 2.15 27.39 -8.10
N THR A 464 2.29 26.12 -8.43
CA THR A 464 1.51 25.52 -9.51
C THR A 464 0.01 25.47 -9.17
N GLU A 465 -0.82 25.54 -10.21
CA GLU A 465 -2.28 25.44 -10.10
C GLU A 465 -2.72 24.21 -9.30
N THR A 466 -2.12 23.05 -9.57
CA THR A 466 -2.43 21.78 -8.91
C THR A 466 -2.14 21.82 -7.40
N THR A 467 -1.08 22.48 -7.00
CA THR A 467 -0.71 22.65 -5.58
C THR A 467 -1.77 23.44 -4.81
N LEU A 468 -2.36 24.47 -5.42
CA LEU A 468 -3.39 25.30 -4.80
C LEU A 468 -4.69 24.54 -4.51
N MET A 469 -4.97 23.46 -5.23
CA MET A 469 -6.21 22.69 -5.12
C MET A 469 -6.19 21.61 -4.02
N GLY A 470 -5.08 21.39 -3.32
CA GLY A 470 -4.95 20.36 -2.28
C GLY A 470 -5.86 20.61 -1.07
N ASN A 471 -5.43 21.46 -0.14
CA ASN A 471 -6.22 21.90 1.03
C ASN A 471 -6.48 23.41 0.95
N ILE A 472 -7.58 23.80 0.32
CA ILE A 472 -7.89 25.19 -0.04
C ILE A 472 -7.85 26.14 1.16
N GLU A 473 -8.38 25.73 2.32
CA GLU A 473 -8.49 26.61 3.50
C GLU A 473 -7.11 26.84 4.15
N ASP A 474 -6.32 25.81 4.34
CA ASP A 474 -4.99 25.91 4.92
C ASP A 474 -4.03 26.64 3.96
N THR A 475 -4.10 26.33 2.67
CA THR A 475 -3.34 27.02 1.61
C THR A 475 -3.65 28.51 1.60
N ALA A 476 -4.93 28.91 1.58
CA ALA A 476 -5.35 30.31 1.60
C ALA A 476 -4.84 31.05 2.85
N ARG A 477 -4.89 30.41 4.01
CA ARG A 477 -4.37 30.98 5.27
C ARG A 477 -2.87 31.22 5.21
N ARG A 478 -2.07 30.24 4.71
CA ARG A 478 -0.62 30.36 4.57
C ARG A 478 -0.23 31.43 3.55
N LEU A 479 -0.89 31.46 2.39
CA LEU A 479 -0.66 32.49 1.37
C LEU A 479 -0.99 33.89 1.88
N THR A 480 -2.07 34.05 2.65
CA THR A 480 -2.38 35.32 3.30
C THR A 480 -1.29 35.76 4.26
N ALA A 481 -0.77 34.84 5.09
CA ALA A 481 0.34 35.16 5.99
C ALA A 481 1.64 35.55 5.24
N ILE A 482 1.92 34.92 4.09
CA ILE A 482 3.06 35.28 3.23
C ILE A 482 2.88 36.68 2.63
N ARG A 483 1.67 37.01 2.16
CA ARG A 483 1.35 38.35 1.64
C ARG A 483 1.44 39.42 2.72
N GLU A 484 1.08 39.11 3.96
CA GLU A 484 1.25 40.00 5.11
C GLU A 484 2.74 40.29 5.42
N LEU A 485 3.66 39.39 5.07
CA LEU A 485 5.08 39.64 5.10
C LEU A 485 5.53 40.62 4.00
N GLY A 486 4.69 40.88 2.99
CA GLY A 486 4.94 41.76 1.86
C GLY A 486 5.48 41.05 0.60
N ALA A 487 5.63 39.72 0.61
CA ALA A 487 6.03 38.95 -0.56
C ALA A 487 4.86 38.80 -1.55
N ARG A 488 5.18 38.66 -2.82
CA ARG A 488 4.20 38.44 -3.92
C ARG A 488 3.98 36.96 -4.17
N ILE A 489 2.83 36.63 -4.72
CA ILE A 489 2.43 35.25 -5.05
C ILE A 489 2.05 35.20 -6.53
N ALA A 490 2.63 34.25 -7.27
CA ALA A 490 2.27 33.95 -8.66
C ALA A 490 1.73 32.52 -8.78
N ILE A 491 0.74 32.35 -9.64
CA ILE A 491 0.28 30.99 -10.03
C ILE A 491 1.06 30.59 -11.27
N ASP A 492 1.67 29.42 -11.19
CA ASP A 492 2.44 28.80 -12.27
C ASP A 492 1.66 27.74 -13.03
N ASP A 493 2.02 27.47 -14.29
CA ASP A 493 1.40 26.49 -15.19
C ASP A 493 -0.12 26.65 -15.33
N PHE A 494 -0.63 27.90 -15.28
CA PHE A 494 -2.07 28.15 -15.27
C PHE A 494 -2.75 27.77 -16.60
N GLY A 495 -3.86 27.04 -16.48
CA GLY A 495 -4.67 26.55 -17.61
C GLY A 495 -4.38 25.10 -17.99
N THR A 496 -3.38 24.45 -17.42
CA THR A 496 -3.08 23.03 -17.64
C THR A 496 -3.92 22.11 -16.73
N GLY A 497 -4.58 22.66 -15.69
CA GLY A 497 -5.38 21.97 -14.68
C GLY A 497 -6.88 22.25 -14.74
N TYR A 498 -7.62 21.77 -13.76
CA TYR A 498 -9.08 21.92 -13.61
C TYR A 498 -9.43 23.02 -12.58
N SER A 499 -8.90 24.23 -12.70
CA SER A 499 -9.25 25.29 -11.73
C SER A 499 -10.66 25.82 -11.95
N SER A 500 -11.47 25.79 -10.90
CA SER A 500 -12.67 26.61 -10.83
C SER A 500 -12.28 28.05 -10.55
N LEU A 501 -12.67 29.00 -11.42
CA LEU A 501 -12.52 30.45 -11.20
C LEU A 501 -12.95 30.92 -9.81
N ALA A 502 -13.91 30.21 -9.20
CA ALA A 502 -14.39 30.50 -7.85
C ALA A 502 -13.33 30.22 -6.77
N HIS A 503 -12.40 29.29 -7.00
CA HIS A 503 -11.29 29.02 -6.08
C HIS A 503 -10.18 30.03 -6.23
N LEU A 504 -9.87 30.49 -7.46
CA LEU A 504 -8.85 31.48 -7.72
C LEU A 504 -9.12 32.79 -6.93
N GLN A 505 -10.38 33.23 -6.84
CA GLN A 505 -10.77 34.43 -6.09
C GLN A 505 -10.52 34.35 -4.57
N ARG A 506 -10.30 33.15 -4.03
CA ARG A 506 -10.03 32.96 -2.59
C ARG A 506 -8.57 33.13 -2.23
N PHE A 507 -7.68 33.06 -3.20
CA PHE A 507 -6.23 33.16 -2.97
C PHE A 507 -5.74 34.60 -3.21
N PRO A 508 -4.85 35.10 -2.37
CA PRO A 508 -4.27 36.45 -2.52
C PRO A 508 -3.16 36.44 -3.57
N VAL A 509 -3.49 36.31 -4.85
CA VAL A 509 -2.56 36.18 -5.99
C VAL A 509 -2.26 37.52 -6.60
N ASP A 510 -0.98 37.78 -6.97
CA ASP A 510 -0.50 39.01 -7.58
C ASP A 510 -0.16 38.84 -9.08
N ALA A 511 0.19 37.62 -9.51
CA ALA A 511 0.54 37.33 -10.90
C ALA A 511 0.03 35.94 -11.35
N LEU A 512 -0.18 35.81 -12.66
CA LEU A 512 -0.58 34.58 -13.33
C LEU A 512 0.38 34.29 -14.48
N LYS A 513 1.05 33.12 -14.45
CA LYS A 513 1.98 32.68 -15.49
C LYS A 513 1.23 31.81 -16.50
N ILE A 514 1.30 32.17 -17.76
CA ILE A 514 0.68 31.48 -18.89
C ILE A 514 1.70 30.45 -19.39
N ASP A 515 1.38 29.16 -19.26
CA ASP A 515 2.29 28.08 -19.59
C ASP A 515 2.75 28.10 -21.06
N ARG A 516 3.98 27.65 -21.29
CA ARG A 516 4.61 27.56 -22.60
C ARG A 516 3.76 26.80 -23.63
N SER A 517 3.01 25.78 -23.21
CA SER A 517 2.18 24.98 -24.14
C SER A 517 1.09 25.82 -24.84
N PHE A 518 0.65 26.89 -24.23
CA PHE A 518 -0.30 27.84 -24.84
C PHE A 518 0.41 28.86 -25.73
N VAL A 519 1.57 29.36 -25.29
CA VAL A 519 2.36 30.33 -26.03
C VAL A 519 2.87 29.74 -27.36
N SER A 520 3.34 28.49 -27.35
CA SER A 520 3.81 27.81 -28.57
C SER A 520 2.70 27.59 -29.63
N ARG A 521 1.42 27.45 -29.19
CA ARG A 521 0.28 27.28 -30.10
C ARG A 521 -0.23 28.59 -30.71
N LEU A 522 0.23 29.75 -30.24
CA LEU A 522 -0.17 31.04 -30.78
C LEU A 522 0.07 31.16 -32.30
N THR A 523 1.13 30.51 -32.80
CA THR A 523 1.52 30.57 -34.22
C THR A 523 0.99 29.42 -35.06
N GLU A 524 0.39 28.41 -34.45
CA GLU A 524 -0.03 27.17 -35.13
C GLU A 524 -1.56 27.06 -35.30
N GLU A 525 -2.36 27.58 -34.37
CA GLU A 525 -3.81 27.36 -34.31
C GLU A 525 -4.57 28.60 -33.84
N VAL A 526 -5.72 28.90 -34.46
CA VAL A 526 -6.66 29.98 -34.05
C VAL A 526 -7.18 29.76 -32.63
N GLU A 527 -7.23 28.51 -32.17
CA GLU A 527 -7.66 28.16 -30.81
C GLU A 527 -6.64 28.60 -29.75
N GLY A 528 -5.33 28.53 -30.07
CA GLY A 528 -4.25 29.00 -29.20
C GLY A 528 -4.34 30.51 -28.91
N GLU A 529 -4.60 31.31 -29.96
CA GLU A 529 -4.78 32.76 -29.83
C GLU A 529 -6.00 33.09 -28.94
N THR A 530 -7.13 32.40 -29.13
CA THR A 530 -8.35 32.60 -28.32
C THR A 530 -8.12 32.29 -26.84
N LEU A 531 -7.33 31.24 -26.55
CA LEU A 531 -7.07 30.83 -25.18
C LEU A 531 -6.14 31.82 -24.45
N VAL A 532 -5.04 32.24 -25.09
CA VAL A 532 -4.13 33.24 -24.52
C VAL A 532 -4.86 34.58 -24.33
N HIS A 533 -5.68 35.00 -25.32
CA HIS A 533 -6.56 36.16 -25.16
C HIS A 533 -7.43 36.03 -23.91
N THR A 534 -8.10 34.90 -23.73
CA THR A 534 -8.97 34.66 -22.57
C THR A 534 -8.21 34.76 -21.25
N LEU A 535 -7.00 34.18 -21.17
CA LEU A 535 -6.16 34.20 -19.97
C LEU A 535 -5.68 35.64 -19.64
N VAL A 536 -5.27 36.41 -20.64
CA VAL A 536 -4.90 37.81 -20.45
C VAL A 536 -6.08 38.65 -19.99
N GLN A 537 -7.28 38.47 -20.60
CA GLN A 537 -8.50 39.16 -20.16
C GLN A 537 -8.92 38.78 -18.75
N LEU A 538 -8.72 37.51 -18.37
CA LEU A 538 -8.95 37.04 -17.00
C LEU A 538 -8.05 37.77 -16.01
N GLY A 539 -6.74 37.86 -16.29
CA GLY A 539 -5.79 38.63 -15.49
C GLY A 539 -6.25 40.07 -15.29
N LYS A 540 -6.63 40.74 -16.38
CA LYS A 540 -7.17 42.12 -16.34
C LYS A 540 -8.43 42.23 -15.50
N ALA A 541 -9.37 41.31 -15.65
CA ALA A 541 -10.64 41.29 -14.90
C ALA A 541 -10.44 41.08 -13.40
N LEU A 542 -9.42 40.32 -13.01
CA LEU A 542 -9.05 40.05 -11.62
C LEU A 542 -8.03 41.02 -11.05
N SER A 543 -7.52 41.97 -11.88
CA SER A 543 -6.42 42.89 -11.52
C SER A 543 -5.16 42.16 -11.09
N ILE A 544 -4.84 41.06 -11.77
CA ILE A 544 -3.64 40.23 -11.58
C ILE A 544 -2.73 40.44 -12.79
N GLU A 545 -1.42 40.57 -12.55
CA GLU A 545 -0.38 40.69 -13.60
C GLU A 545 -0.31 39.37 -14.40
N THR A 546 -0.16 39.47 -15.73
CA THR A 546 0.02 38.30 -16.60
C THR A 546 1.47 38.18 -17.07
N LEU A 547 2.06 36.99 -17.00
CA LEU A 547 3.40 36.68 -17.47
C LEU A 547 3.34 35.48 -18.42
N ALA A 548 3.80 35.66 -19.67
CA ALA A 548 3.86 34.59 -20.66
C ALA A 548 5.20 33.86 -20.60
N GLU A 549 5.16 32.54 -20.59
CA GLU A 549 6.34 31.68 -20.55
C GLU A 549 6.70 31.07 -21.90
N GLY A 550 7.99 30.76 -22.06
CA GLY A 550 8.48 29.99 -23.18
C GLY A 550 8.44 30.75 -24.51
N ILE A 551 8.56 32.08 -24.49
CA ILE A 551 8.63 32.90 -25.72
C ILE A 551 9.93 32.57 -26.45
N GLU A 552 9.83 31.93 -27.61
CA GLU A 552 10.98 31.51 -28.44
C GLU A 552 11.04 32.25 -29.77
N GLN A 553 9.91 32.78 -30.27
CA GLN A 553 9.80 33.41 -31.58
C GLN A 553 9.36 34.86 -31.49
N GLN A 554 9.83 35.70 -32.44
CA GLN A 554 9.43 37.10 -32.53
C GLN A 554 7.94 37.26 -32.82
N GLN A 555 7.32 36.30 -33.49
CA GLN A 555 5.90 36.34 -33.79
C GLN A 555 5.07 36.12 -32.54
N GLU A 556 5.44 35.17 -31.66
CA GLU A 556 4.79 34.96 -30.36
C GLU A 556 4.83 36.22 -29.52
N LEU A 557 6.00 36.88 -29.47
CA LEU A 557 6.15 38.16 -28.77
C LEU A 557 5.19 39.22 -29.30
N SER A 558 5.10 39.39 -30.62
CA SER A 558 4.21 40.40 -31.21
C SER A 558 2.76 40.18 -30.88
N MET A 559 2.29 38.91 -30.94
CA MET A 559 0.92 38.54 -30.57
C MET A 559 0.64 38.79 -29.09
N LEU A 560 1.57 38.46 -28.17
CA LEU A 560 1.43 38.77 -26.74
C LEU A 560 1.40 40.25 -26.44
N GLN A 561 2.15 41.06 -27.22
CA GLN A 561 2.10 42.53 -27.11
C GLN A 561 0.76 43.09 -27.60
N ASP A 562 0.21 42.54 -28.71
CA ASP A 562 -1.11 42.93 -29.23
C ASP A 562 -2.23 42.60 -28.23
N GLU A 563 -2.13 41.45 -27.54
CA GLU A 563 -3.04 41.04 -26.44
C GLU A 563 -2.82 41.85 -25.15
N GLN A 564 -1.76 42.66 -25.09
CA GLN A 564 -1.38 43.46 -23.91
C GLN A 564 -1.06 42.58 -22.69
N CYS A 565 -0.38 41.46 -22.89
CA CYS A 565 0.22 40.69 -21.80
C CYS A 565 1.28 41.58 -21.12
N ASP A 566 1.35 41.56 -19.77
CA ASP A 566 2.18 42.52 -19.02
C ASP A 566 3.66 42.18 -19.09
N SER A 567 3.99 40.90 -18.85
CA SER A 567 5.39 40.45 -18.73
C SER A 567 5.59 39.12 -19.50
N GLY A 568 6.84 38.78 -19.77
CA GLY A 568 7.17 37.55 -20.42
C GLY A 568 8.61 37.08 -20.19
N GLN A 569 8.81 35.77 -20.36
CA GLN A 569 10.12 35.12 -20.33
C GLN A 569 10.25 34.07 -21.42
N GLY A 570 11.48 33.82 -21.88
CA GLY A 570 11.71 32.78 -22.89
C GLY A 570 13.10 32.85 -23.53
N PHE A 571 13.39 31.84 -24.35
CA PHE A 571 14.71 31.73 -24.99
C PHE A 571 14.94 32.77 -26.09
N LEU A 572 13.89 33.45 -26.52
CA LEU A 572 14.03 34.61 -27.42
C LEU A 572 14.92 35.70 -26.78
N TYR A 573 14.86 35.87 -25.46
CA TYR A 573 15.57 36.90 -24.72
C TYR A 573 16.86 36.39 -24.09
N ALA A 574 16.73 35.36 -23.27
CA ALA A 574 17.85 34.71 -22.60
C ALA A 574 17.50 33.29 -22.15
N ARG A 575 18.44 32.38 -22.29
CA ARG A 575 18.40 31.10 -21.57
C ARG A 575 18.71 31.33 -20.10
N PRO A 576 18.38 30.41 -19.19
CA PRO A 576 18.82 30.50 -17.80
C PRO A 576 20.32 30.72 -17.68
N LEU A 577 20.72 31.75 -16.96
CA LEU A 577 22.10 32.26 -16.82
C LEU A 577 22.65 31.86 -15.44
N ASP A 578 23.95 31.56 -15.36
CA ASP A 578 24.63 31.51 -14.07
C ASP A 578 24.75 32.91 -13.44
N VAL A 579 25.16 32.98 -12.16
CA VAL A 579 25.27 34.25 -11.43
C VAL A 579 26.13 35.29 -12.17
N VAL A 580 27.25 34.87 -12.75
CA VAL A 580 28.19 35.76 -13.43
C VAL A 580 27.60 36.31 -14.73
N ALA A 581 27.00 35.44 -15.52
CA ALA A 581 26.33 35.78 -16.75
C ALA A 581 25.09 36.67 -16.50
N ALA A 582 24.32 36.40 -15.43
CA ALA A 582 23.18 37.23 -15.03
C ALA A 582 23.64 38.64 -14.58
N GLU A 583 24.70 38.76 -13.80
CA GLU A 583 25.27 40.04 -13.42
C GLU A 583 25.73 40.85 -14.65
N ALA A 584 26.42 40.20 -15.59
CA ALA A 584 26.85 40.85 -16.83
C ALA A 584 25.65 41.31 -17.69
N PHE A 585 24.60 40.50 -17.74
CA PHE A 585 23.36 40.82 -18.44
C PHE A 585 22.68 42.08 -17.86
N LEU A 586 22.51 42.14 -16.54
CA LEU A 586 21.89 43.25 -15.82
C LEU A 586 22.70 44.54 -15.99
N GLN A 587 24.04 44.49 -15.92
CA GLN A 587 24.93 45.61 -16.16
C GLN A 587 24.86 46.12 -17.60
N ALA A 588 24.79 45.22 -18.59
CA ALA A 588 24.66 45.60 -19.99
C ALA A 588 23.33 46.33 -20.26
N TRP A 589 22.26 45.84 -19.64
CA TRP A 589 20.94 46.47 -19.73
C TRP A 589 20.91 47.85 -19.08
N ALA A 590 21.41 48.00 -17.85
CA ALA A 590 21.49 49.30 -17.17
C ALA A 590 22.24 50.35 -17.99
N ARG A 591 23.32 49.94 -18.68
CA ARG A 591 24.08 50.84 -19.58
C ARG A 591 23.26 51.29 -20.79
N ARG A 592 22.46 50.40 -21.39
CA ARG A 592 21.57 50.74 -22.52
C ARG A 592 20.48 51.72 -22.09
N ALA A 593 19.83 51.45 -20.95
CA ALA A 593 18.80 52.32 -20.38
C ALA A 593 19.34 53.73 -20.03
N ALA A 594 20.59 53.84 -19.61
CA ALA A 594 21.24 55.14 -19.34
C ALA A 594 21.65 55.90 -20.61
N SER A 595 21.66 55.19 -21.77
CA SER A 595 22.08 55.75 -23.06
C SER A 595 20.92 56.12 -23.99
N ALA A 596 19.70 55.65 -23.65
CA ALA A 596 18.43 55.95 -24.32
C ALA A 596 17.72 57.12 -23.65
#